data_6594c8ba1d8efaddb4be12b622ad05ec
#
_entry.id   6594c8ba1d8efaddb4be12b622ad05ec
#
_cell.length_a   1.000
_cell.length_b   1.000
_cell.length_c   1.000
_cell.angle_alpha   90.00
_cell.angle_beta   90.00
_cell.angle_gamma   90.00
#
_symmetry.space_group_name_H-M   'P 1'
#
loop_
_entity.id
_entity.type
_entity.pdbx_description
1 polymer ?
#
loop_
_entity_poly.entity_id
_entity_poly.type
_entity_poly.pdbx_seq_one_letter_code
_entity_poly.pdbx_strand_id
1 'polypeptide(L)'
;DTERPSVLLINVDDWNDWNTVLDGHPQAITPNVERFAEKGITFSNAICASPSCVPSRPALFTGIAPSRSGNISNDSGKRPWRFYAGPETITIPKLFSQNGWESIGIAKNFHRGDAPEFDNYIPPFKTPKKLKKVGLNLNSSAIWDIADMPVSEMGDYKAASAAIKTIRSQKDPLLLSVGIYRPHVPWIVPQAYFDMYPSETLQLSERREEDLDDLPERLKLVAGLEAKFGKGYHEKLVRKGYDKQFVRAYLASVTFADEQVGRILDAWYASPYAETGYVVLWSDHGYMLGEKSAWSKIKPWYDSSRSNFMVAGPGLPEGAVCGKAVSLLDLYPTLIELLDLPKPPQILDGNSLVPLLKDPDSKWDRPVLMTSQMDGVFFESILSNDFRMTRLATGETELYKLANDPHEFTNLAENRKYAPVIEELEKHLSFSYPEIPADGWIEAELIPAQTSADYQLRGNCHYTLADTEASGERLVSALLYGGAGSYIEFIIDLPTAGTYRLEGTVAMGETCSVFVDDVKNDAAQADAGYPMKRIGTLKPSKKLTDVSIGEVRFEQPGLKIIRFVTERKQEVKLDRLRLFKDSSATKKNSYPSKNK
;
A
#
# COMPACT_ATOMS: atom_id res chain seq x y z
N ASP A 1 14.58 -5.23 -39.70
CA ASP A 1 14.74 -5.21 -38.22
C ASP A 1 14.04 -3.94 -37.77
N THR A 2 12.83 -4.06 -37.20
CA THR A 2 12.17 -2.94 -36.53
C THR A 2 13.00 -2.61 -35.29
N GLU A 3 13.54 -1.37 -35.22
CA GLU A 3 14.25 -0.89 -34.04
C GLU A 3 13.34 -1.05 -32.82
N ARG A 4 13.84 -1.71 -31.78
CA ARG A 4 13.09 -1.90 -30.52
C ARG A 4 13.01 -0.57 -29.77
N PRO A 5 11.82 -0.09 -29.39
CA PRO A 5 11.68 1.17 -28.68
C PRO A 5 12.42 1.16 -27.33
N SER A 6 13.12 2.23 -27.01
CA SER A 6 13.66 2.44 -25.67
C SER A 6 12.57 2.92 -24.70
N VAL A 7 12.73 2.65 -23.41
CA VAL A 7 11.75 3.02 -22.39
C VAL A 7 12.42 3.78 -21.24
N LEU A 8 11.86 4.93 -20.90
CA LEU A 8 12.21 5.73 -19.73
C LEU A 8 11.12 5.61 -18.67
N LEU A 9 11.46 5.08 -17.51
CA LEU A 9 10.62 5.06 -16.33
C LEU A 9 11.11 6.11 -15.33
N ILE A 10 10.32 7.12 -15.03
CA ILE A 10 10.61 8.12 -13.99
C ILE A 10 9.68 7.87 -12.82
N ASN A 11 10.24 7.53 -11.67
CA ASN A 11 9.46 7.34 -10.45
C ASN A 11 9.80 8.41 -9.41
N VAL A 12 8.76 8.96 -8.78
CA VAL A 12 8.88 10.01 -7.77
C VAL A 12 8.29 9.53 -6.45
N ASP A 13 9.07 9.64 -5.37
CA ASP A 13 8.76 9.05 -4.06
C ASP A 13 7.83 9.96 -3.25
N ASP A 14 6.71 9.43 -2.73
CA ASP A 14 5.72 10.17 -1.91
C ASP A 14 5.04 11.36 -2.62
N TRP A 15 4.95 11.39 -3.95
CA TRP A 15 4.29 12.49 -4.68
C TRP A 15 2.81 12.18 -4.89
N ASN A 16 1.96 12.88 -4.13
CA ASN A 16 0.51 12.82 -4.29
C ASN A 16 0.04 13.60 -5.54
N ASP A 17 -1.24 13.85 -5.63
CA ASP A 17 -1.88 14.57 -6.74
C ASP A 17 -1.64 16.09 -6.75
N TRP A 18 -0.81 16.61 -5.84
CA TRP A 18 -0.51 18.04 -5.76
C TRP A 18 0.42 18.49 -6.89
N ASN A 19 -0.20 18.61 -8.05
CA ASN A 19 0.39 19.16 -9.26
C ASN A 19 -0.68 19.83 -10.11
N THR A 20 -0.27 20.60 -11.11
CA THR A 20 -1.17 21.37 -11.99
C THR A 20 -2.04 20.50 -12.90
N VAL A 21 -1.69 19.23 -13.09
CA VAL A 21 -2.41 18.31 -14.00
C VAL A 21 -3.53 17.56 -13.32
N LEU A 22 -3.35 17.21 -12.02
CA LEU A 22 -4.32 16.46 -11.22
C LEU A 22 -5.15 17.34 -10.28
N ASP A 23 -4.86 18.65 -10.25
CA ASP A 23 -5.58 19.70 -9.49
C ASP A 23 -5.66 19.45 -7.97
N GLY A 24 -4.73 18.67 -7.39
CA GLY A 24 -4.78 18.33 -5.98
C GLY A 24 -4.48 19.50 -5.04
N HIS A 25 -3.75 20.53 -5.49
CA HIS A 25 -3.51 21.73 -4.72
C HIS A 25 -3.38 22.97 -5.62
N PRO A 26 -4.16 24.04 -5.37
CA PRO A 26 -4.25 25.19 -6.29
C PRO A 26 -2.95 26.01 -6.40
N GLN A 27 -2.03 25.85 -5.49
CA GLN A 27 -0.75 26.54 -5.49
C GLN A 27 0.44 25.67 -5.90
N ALA A 28 0.22 24.41 -6.32
CA ALA A 28 1.30 23.56 -6.80
C ALA A 28 1.96 24.20 -8.05
N ILE A 29 3.29 24.21 -8.10
CA ILE A 29 4.08 24.76 -9.21
C ILE A 29 4.86 23.61 -9.85
N THR A 30 4.30 23.04 -10.91
CA THR A 30 4.82 21.82 -11.58
C THR A 30 4.81 21.96 -13.11
N PRO A 31 5.49 22.97 -13.68
CA PRO A 31 5.42 23.28 -15.11
C PRO A 31 6.02 22.18 -16.01
N ASN A 32 6.89 21.32 -15.47
CA ASN A 32 7.52 20.27 -16.27
C ASN A 32 6.60 19.04 -16.42
N VAL A 33 5.85 18.70 -15.37
CA VAL A 33 4.81 17.68 -15.45
C VAL A 33 3.67 18.13 -16.36
N GLU A 34 3.31 19.41 -16.31
CA GLU A 34 2.31 20.02 -17.23
C GLU A 34 2.75 19.86 -18.69
N ARG A 35 3.99 20.27 -19.02
CA ARG A 35 4.55 20.06 -20.38
C ARG A 35 4.63 18.57 -20.77
N PHE A 36 4.85 17.66 -19.81
CA PHE A 36 4.86 16.23 -20.10
C PHE A 36 3.45 15.68 -20.36
N ALA A 37 2.45 16.15 -19.62
CA ALA A 37 1.05 15.80 -19.85
C ALA A 37 0.56 16.16 -21.26
N GLU A 38 1.07 17.27 -21.83
CA GLU A 38 0.80 17.66 -23.22
C GLU A 38 1.34 16.66 -24.26
N LYS A 39 2.31 15.79 -23.89
CA LYS A 39 2.97 14.83 -24.78
C LYS A 39 2.34 13.45 -24.79
N GLY A 40 1.39 13.17 -23.93
CA GLY A 40 0.85 11.81 -23.79
C GLY A 40 -0.49 11.76 -23.09
N ILE A 41 -0.71 10.69 -22.37
CA ILE A 41 -1.96 10.41 -21.65
C ILE A 41 -1.70 10.52 -20.15
N THR A 42 -2.56 11.27 -19.45
CA THR A 42 -2.64 11.32 -18.00
C THR A 42 -3.77 10.45 -17.51
N PHE A 43 -3.48 9.48 -16.64
CA PHE A 43 -4.49 8.71 -15.91
C PHE A 43 -4.86 9.47 -14.62
N SER A 44 -5.96 10.21 -14.65
CA SER A 44 -6.36 11.07 -13.52
C SER A 44 -6.94 10.30 -12.33
N ASN A 45 -7.29 9.03 -12.53
CA ASN A 45 -7.86 8.14 -11.52
C ASN A 45 -7.00 6.87 -11.33
N ALA A 46 -5.69 7.07 -11.17
CA ALA A 46 -4.73 6.01 -10.91
C ALA A 46 -4.45 5.86 -9.43
N ILE A 47 -4.41 4.61 -8.93
CA ILE A 47 -4.02 4.31 -7.56
C ILE A 47 -2.87 3.29 -7.48
N CYS A 48 -2.11 3.35 -6.40
CA CYS A 48 -1.14 2.34 -6.05
C CYS A 48 -1.81 1.07 -5.51
N ALA A 49 -1.11 -0.06 -5.60
CA ALA A 49 -1.61 -1.33 -5.05
C ALA A 49 -1.52 -1.40 -3.51
N SER A 50 -0.73 -0.53 -2.89
CA SER A 50 -0.64 -0.32 -1.45
C SER A 50 -0.04 1.06 -1.17
N PRO A 51 -0.58 1.85 -0.23
CA PRO A 51 -0.18 3.24 -0.04
C PRO A 51 1.13 3.36 0.77
N SER A 52 2.17 2.66 0.34
CA SER A 52 3.47 2.64 1.01
C SER A 52 4.57 2.08 0.10
N CYS A 53 5.79 2.63 0.21
CA CYS A 53 6.90 2.32 -0.71
C CYS A 53 7.31 0.84 -0.71
N VAL A 54 7.30 0.18 0.47
CA VAL A 54 7.76 -1.22 0.61
C VAL A 54 6.89 -2.20 -0.17
N PRO A 55 5.57 -2.16 -0.10
CA PRO A 55 4.70 -3.02 -0.90
C PRO A 55 4.46 -2.49 -2.32
N SER A 56 4.25 -1.18 -2.51
CA SER A 56 3.86 -0.62 -3.81
C SER A 56 4.90 -0.83 -4.91
N ARG A 57 6.16 -0.50 -4.63
CA ARG A 57 7.24 -0.58 -5.63
C ARG A 57 7.50 -2.01 -6.12
N PRO A 58 7.68 -3.02 -5.25
CA PRO A 58 7.77 -4.39 -5.72
C PRO A 58 6.51 -4.87 -6.46
N ALA A 59 5.32 -4.47 -6.03
CA ALA A 59 4.08 -4.84 -6.72
C ALA A 59 4.09 -4.36 -8.17
N LEU A 60 4.44 -3.09 -8.44
CA LEU A 60 4.57 -2.54 -9.78
C LEU A 60 5.62 -3.30 -10.61
N PHE A 61 6.83 -3.51 -10.06
CA PHE A 61 7.92 -4.13 -10.81
C PHE A 61 7.77 -5.64 -11.00
N THR A 62 6.99 -6.33 -10.18
CA THR A 62 6.72 -7.78 -10.29
C THR A 62 5.37 -8.10 -10.92
N GLY A 63 4.44 -7.14 -10.94
CA GLY A 63 3.05 -7.35 -11.33
C GLY A 63 2.24 -8.18 -10.34
N ILE A 64 2.76 -8.42 -9.12
CA ILE A 64 2.11 -9.23 -8.09
C ILE A 64 1.49 -8.32 -7.02
N ALA A 65 0.18 -8.42 -6.84
CA ALA A 65 -0.55 -7.62 -5.85
C ALA A 65 -0.07 -7.87 -4.41
N PRO A 66 -0.06 -6.83 -3.55
CA PRO A 66 0.25 -6.99 -2.13
C PRO A 66 -0.62 -8.01 -1.42
N SER A 67 -1.91 -8.09 -1.73
CA SER A 67 -2.84 -9.10 -1.20
C SER A 67 -2.40 -10.52 -1.51
N ARG A 68 -1.84 -10.77 -2.69
CA ARG A 68 -1.38 -12.10 -3.10
C ARG A 68 0.02 -12.43 -2.61
N SER A 69 0.93 -11.44 -2.57
CA SER A 69 2.29 -11.66 -2.07
C SER A 69 2.40 -11.64 -0.55
N GLY A 70 1.45 -11.02 0.16
CA GLY A 70 1.53 -10.76 1.59
C GLY A 70 2.47 -9.59 1.97
N ASN A 71 3.02 -8.88 0.99
CA ASN A 71 3.83 -7.68 1.22
C ASN A 71 2.90 -6.46 1.36
N ILE A 72 2.27 -6.27 2.51
CA ILE A 72 1.15 -5.33 2.71
C ILE A 72 1.46 -4.11 3.58
N SER A 73 2.67 -4.02 4.14
CA SER A 73 3.03 -2.91 5.03
C SER A 73 4.51 -2.53 4.94
N ASN A 74 4.87 -1.36 5.47
CA ASN A 74 6.27 -0.95 5.59
C ASN A 74 7.10 -1.85 6.51
N ASP A 75 6.47 -2.56 7.44
CA ASP A 75 7.17 -3.51 8.32
C ASP A 75 7.66 -4.74 7.56
N SER A 76 7.01 -5.09 6.45
CA SER A 76 7.49 -6.09 5.50
C SER A 76 8.92 -5.80 4.98
N GLY A 77 9.35 -4.54 4.95
CA GLY A 77 10.68 -4.12 4.48
C GLY A 77 11.86 -4.62 5.32
N LYS A 78 11.64 -5.36 6.40
CA LYS A 78 12.71 -6.08 7.11
C LYS A 78 13.21 -7.31 6.35
N ARG A 79 12.42 -7.84 5.43
CA ARG A 79 12.81 -8.90 4.51
C ARG A 79 12.93 -8.34 3.09
N PRO A 80 13.79 -8.90 2.23
CA PRO A 80 13.84 -8.51 0.84
C PRO A 80 12.51 -8.84 0.16
N TRP A 81 12.08 -8.04 -0.80
CA TRP A 81 10.80 -8.24 -1.51
C TRP A 81 10.68 -9.62 -2.19
N ARG A 82 11.81 -10.22 -2.60
CA ARG A 82 11.83 -11.58 -3.17
C ARG A 82 11.37 -12.67 -2.20
N PHE A 83 11.43 -12.40 -0.91
CA PHE A 83 10.88 -13.29 0.10
C PHE A 83 9.35 -13.44 -0.05
N TYR A 84 8.69 -12.36 -0.44
CA TYR A 84 7.23 -12.31 -0.63
C TYR A 84 6.80 -12.75 -2.02
N ALA A 85 7.52 -12.32 -3.05
CA ALA A 85 7.18 -12.57 -4.45
C ALA A 85 7.70 -13.92 -4.98
N GLY A 86 8.63 -14.56 -4.24
CA GLY A 86 9.29 -15.79 -4.67
C GLY A 86 10.57 -15.56 -5.49
N PRO A 87 11.52 -16.52 -5.44
CA PRO A 87 12.82 -16.39 -6.08
C PRO A 87 12.75 -16.39 -7.62
N GLU A 88 11.76 -17.06 -8.19
CA GLU A 88 11.58 -17.22 -9.64
C GLU A 88 10.87 -16.02 -10.31
N THR A 89 10.45 -15.03 -9.52
CA THR A 89 9.74 -13.85 -10.03
C THR A 89 10.67 -13.02 -10.92
N ILE A 90 10.20 -12.72 -12.12
CA ILE A 90 10.89 -11.87 -13.09
C ILE A 90 10.33 -10.45 -12.99
N THR A 91 11.19 -9.48 -12.68
CA THR A 91 10.82 -8.06 -12.63
C THR A 91 10.83 -7.41 -14.01
N ILE A 92 10.20 -6.25 -14.15
CA ILE A 92 10.24 -5.48 -15.41
C ILE A 92 11.69 -5.33 -15.91
N PRO A 93 12.69 -4.83 -15.11
CA PRO A 93 14.06 -4.70 -15.62
C PRO A 93 14.68 -6.03 -16.07
N LYS A 94 14.41 -7.12 -15.34
CA LYS A 94 14.91 -8.45 -15.73
C LYS A 94 14.27 -8.96 -17.00
N LEU A 95 12.96 -8.74 -17.19
CA LEU A 95 12.29 -9.12 -18.43
C LEU A 95 12.91 -8.41 -19.64
N PHE A 96 13.15 -7.11 -19.51
CA PHE A 96 13.77 -6.32 -20.57
C PHE A 96 15.19 -6.81 -20.89
N SER A 97 16.02 -6.99 -19.86
CA SER A 97 17.37 -7.51 -20.00
C SER A 97 17.42 -8.87 -20.70
N GLN A 98 16.53 -9.81 -20.33
CA GLN A 98 16.43 -11.13 -20.95
C GLN A 98 15.97 -11.09 -22.41
N ASN A 99 15.37 -9.98 -22.86
CA ASN A 99 14.87 -9.80 -24.20
C ASN A 99 15.66 -8.78 -25.05
N GLY A 100 16.87 -8.41 -24.59
CA GLY A 100 17.86 -7.68 -25.39
C GLY A 100 17.82 -6.16 -25.24
N TRP A 101 17.18 -5.62 -24.19
CA TRP A 101 17.38 -4.25 -23.72
C TRP A 101 18.53 -4.18 -22.72
N GLU A 102 19.32 -3.12 -22.75
CA GLU A 102 20.17 -2.80 -21.61
C GLU A 102 19.31 -2.15 -20.50
N SER A 103 19.21 -2.79 -19.33
CA SER A 103 18.44 -2.28 -18.21
C SER A 103 19.32 -1.52 -17.23
N ILE A 104 19.04 -0.21 -17.04
CA ILE A 104 19.80 0.67 -16.15
C ILE A 104 18.89 1.26 -15.10
N GLY A 105 19.23 1.02 -13.82
CA GLY A 105 18.55 1.61 -12.67
C GLY A 105 19.37 2.76 -12.07
N ILE A 106 18.73 3.89 -11.78
CA ILE A 106 19.36 5.03 -11.12
C ILE A 106 18.56 5.41 -9.89
N ALA A 107 19.25 5.53 -8.76
CA ALA A 107 18.70 5.90 -7.46
C ALA A 107 17.59 4.93 -6.96
N LYS A 108 16.51 5.41 -6.31
CA LYS A 108 15.52 4.57 -5.64
C LYS A 108 14.48 4.02 -6.61
N ASN A 109 14.57 2.76 -6.98
CA ASN A 109 13.54 2.05 -7.76
C ASN A 109 12.69 1.14 -6.85
N PHE A 110 13.30 0.23 -6.14
CA PHE A 110 12.68 -0.49 -5.03
C PHE A 110 12.91 0.24 -3.70
N HIS A 111 12.38 -0.27 -2.62
CA HIS A 111 12.73 0.24 -1.29
C HIS A 111 14.10 -0.28 -0.83
N ARG A 112 14.45 -1.52 -1.21
CA ARG A 112 15.75 -2.17 -1.01
C ARG A 112 15.95 -3.25 -2.06
N GLY A 113 17.21 -3.54 -2.38
CA GLY A 113 17.57 -4.66 -3.25
C GLY A 113 17.48 -4.33 -4.74
N ASP A 114 17.74 -3.09 -5.13
CA ASP A 114 17.68 -2.63 -6.52
C ASP A 114 18.72 -3.27 -7.42
N ALA A 115 19.98 -3.32 -6.95
CA ALA A 115 21.12 -3.63 -7.79
C ALA A 115 21.02 -4.96 -8.58
N PRO A 116 20.52 -6.09 -8.02
CA PRO A 116 20.42 -7.34 -8.74
C PRO A 116 19.37 -7.35 -9.86
N GLU A 117 18.49 -6.37 -9.89
CA GLU A 117 17.38 -6.32 -10.83
C GLU A 117 17.76 -5.69 -12.18
N PHE A 118 18.80 -4.89 -12.20
CA PHE A 118 19.28 -4.17 -13.38
C PHE A 118 20.61 -4.75 -13.87
N ASP A 119 20.92 -4.59 -15.16
CA ASP A 119 22.25 -4.91 -15.72
C ASP A 119 23.29 -3.92 -15.17
N ASN A 120 22.90 -2.65 -15.07
CA ASN A 120 23.70 -1.60 -14.46
C ASN A 120 22.86 -0.83 -13.43
N TYR A 121 23.43 -0.59 -12.26
CA TYR A 121 22.73 0.15 -11.20
C TYR A 121 23.60 1.23 -10.56
N ILE A 122 23.08 2.44 -10.54
CA ILE A 122 23.68 3.59 -9.85
C ILE A 122 22.89 3.84 -8.56
N PRO A 123 23.47 3.61 -7.38
CA PRO A 123 22.78 3.75 -6.12
C PRO A 123 22.36 5.19 -5.81
N PRO A 124 21.39 5.42 -4.88
CA PRO A 124 20.96 6.75 -4.49
C PRO A 124 22.10 7.65 -4.04
N PHE A 125 22.14 8.86 -4.58
CA PHE A 125 23.10 9.87 -4.17
C PHE A 125 22.73 10.47 -2.83
N LYS A 126 23.68 10.51 -1.91
CA LYS A 126 23.46 11.14 -0.60
C LYS A 126 23.43 12.65 -0.76
N THR A 127 22.36 13.28 -0.22
CA THR A 127 22.35 14.74 0.00
C THR A 127 23.23 15.04 1.22
N PRO A 128 24.22 15.95 1.10
CA PRO A 128 25.02 16.38 2.25
C PRO A 128 24.12 16.99 3.34
N LYS A 129 24.50 16.79 4.62
CA LYS A 129 23.74 17.36 5.76
C LYS A 129 24.16 18.81 6.04
N LYS A 130 24.15 19.66 5.03
CA LYS A 130 24.36 21.10 5.17
C LYS A 130 22.99 21.79 5.27
N LEU A 131 22.56 22.14 6.47
CA LEU A 131 21.22 22.65 6.79
C LEU A 131 21.31 23.99 7.50
N LYS A 132 20.38 24.89 7.21
CA LYS A 132 20.25 26.17 7.94
C LYS A 132 19.79 26.00 9.39
N LYS A 133 19.26 24.81 9.73
CA LYS A 133 18.75 24.46 11.07
C LYS A 133 17.62 25.38 11.55
N VAL A 134 16.80 25.80 10.62
CA VAL A 134 15.59 26.62 10.86
C VAL A 134 14.31 25.82 10.76
N GLY A 135 14.43 24.57 10.35
CA GLY A 135 13.31 23.66 10.14
C GLY A 135 12.85 22.97 11.42
N LEU A 136 11.90 22.05 11.27
CA LEU A 136 11.29 21.31 12.35
C LEU A 136 11.92 19.92 12.47
N ASN A 137 12.34 19.59 13.71
CA ASN A 137 12.75 18.24 14.09
C ASN A 137 11.72 17.66 15.06
N LEU A 138 11.26 16.45 14.80
CA LEU A 138 10.40 15.71 15.71
C LEU A 138 11.08 14.38 16.05
N ASN A 139 11.10 14.04 17.33
CA ASN A 139 11.72 12.80 17.84
C ASN A 139 13.15 12.59 17.30
N SER A 140 13.98 13.63 17.31
CA SER A 140 15.38 13.64 16.82
C SER A 140 15.52 13.39 15.29
N SER A 141 14.43 13.45 14.54
CA SER A 141 14.44 13.34 13.07
C SER A 141 14.01 14.67 12.44
N ALA A 142 14.75 15.13 11.44
CA ALA A 142 14.32 16.27 10.63
C ALA A 142 13.06 15.89 9.86
N ILE A 143 12.04 16.76 9.93
CA ILE A 143 10.84 16.65 9.09
C ILE A 143 10.99 17.55 7.88
N TRP A 144 11.42 18.78 8.10
CA TRP A 144 11.81 19.68 7.02
C TRP A 144 12.95 20.61 7.48
N ASP A 145 13.72 21.09 6.55
CA ASP A 145 14.73 22.13 6.77
C ASP A 145 15.12 22.74 5.42
N ILE A 146 15.89 23.82 5.45
CA ILE A 146 16.43 24.48 4.27
C ILE A 146 17.84 23.93 4.01
N ALA A 147 18.05 23.42 2.80
CA ALA A 147 19.38 23.03 2.35
C ALA A 147 20.28 24.25 2.19
N ASP A 148 21.39 24.30 2.93
CA ASP A 148 22.39 25.36 2.84
C ASP A 148 23.52 24.95 1.88
N MET A 149 23.11 24.67 0.63
CA MET A 149 23.99 24.22 -0.43
C MET A 149 23.39 24.50 -1.81
N PRO A 150 24.22 24.56 -2.87
CA PRO A 150 23.72 24.65 -4.24
C PRO A 150 22.84 23.44 -4.62
N VAL A 151 21.87 23.66 -5.50
CA VAL A 151 21.01 22.60 -6.07
C VAL A 151 21.85 21.43 -6.62
N SER A 152 22.98 21.71 -7.24
CA SER A 152 23.89 20.71 -7.83
C SER A 152 24.50 19.73 -6.83
N GLU A 153 24.48 20.03 -5.55
CA GLU A 153 24.92 19.11 -4.48
C GLU A 153 23.80 18.18 -3.99
N MET A 154 22.53 18.47 -4.34
CA MET A 154 21.37 17.67 -3.95
C MET A 154 21.41 16.27 -4.60
N GLY A 155 20.94 15.25 -3.87
CA GLY A 155 20.93 13.86 -4.33
C GLY A 155 20.14 13.67 -5.62
N ASP A 156 18.93 14.26 -5.69
CA ASP A 156 18.06 14.13 -6.86
C ASP A 156 18.59 14.88 -8.08
N TYR A 157 19.25 16.04 -7.89
CA TYR A 157 19.96 16.71 -8.97
C TYR A 157 21.04 15.81 -9.59
N LYS A 158 21.80 15.09 -8.74
CA LYS A 158 22.84 14.15 -9.19
C LYS A 158 22.23 12.93 -9.88
N ALA A 159 21.09 12.43 -9.38
CA ALA A 159 20.35 11.35 -10.02
C ALA A 159 19.88 11.75 -11.42
N ALA A 160 19.25 12.93 -11.55
CA ALA A 160 18.86 13.48 -12.85
C ALA A 160 20.08 13.68 -13.77
N SER A 161 21.19 14.20 -13.25
CA SER A 161 22.42 14.38 -14.04
C SER A 161 23.02 13.06 -14.52
N ALA A 162 22.95 12.00 -13.70
CA ALA A 162 23.34 10.64 -14.10
C ALA A 162 22.43 10.10 -15.21
N ALA A 163 21.11 10.30 -15.10
CA ALA A 163 20.15 9.93 -16.13
C ALA A 163 20.42 10.65 -17.46
N ILE A 164 20.65 11.96 -17.42
CA ILE A 164 21.02 12.77 -18.60
C ILE A 164 22.29 12.24 -19.26
N LYS A 165 23.31 11.90 -18.45
CA LYS A 165 24.54 11.32 -18.97
C LYS A 165 24.27 9.97 -19.65
N THR A 166 23.47 9.11 -19.03
CA THR A 166 23.07 7.80 -19.58
C THR A 166 22.33 7.97 -20.91
N ILE A 167 21.30 8.81 -20.97
CA ILE A 167 20.54 9.10 -22.19
C ILE A 167 21.44 9.53 -23.35
N ARG A 168 22.46 10.35 -23.06
CA ARG A 168 23.39 10.86 -24.08
C ARG A 168 24.45 9.85 -24.55
N SER A 169 24.73 8.83 -23.76
CA SER A 169 25.85 7.91 -24.00
C SER A 169 25.44 6.51 -24.39
N GLN A 170 24.20 6.11 -24.11
CA GLN A 170 23.73 4.76 -24.38
C GLN A 170 23.25 4.57 -25.82
N LYS A 171 23.27 3.31 -26.24
CA LYS A 171 22.73 2.85 -27.53
C LYS A 171 21.42 2.11 -27.29
N ASP A 172 20.56 2.12 -28.30
CA ASP A 172 19.31 1.35 -28.30
C ASP A 172 19.56 -0.17 -28.29
N PRO A 173 18.63 -0.94 -27.77
CA PRO A 173 17.46 -0.52 -26.97
C PRO A 173 17.78 -0.39 -25.48
N LEU A 174 17.22 0.61 -24.82
CA LEU A 174 17.47 0.95 -23.41
C LEU A 174 16.19 0.88 -22.59
N LEU A 175 16.25 0.24 -21.42
CA LEU A 175 15.33 0.49 -20.33
C LEU A 175 16.05 1.33 -19.26
N LEU A 176 15.67 2.59 -19.10
CA LEU A 176 16.22 3.47 -18.07
C LEU A 176 15.17 3.73 -16.99
N SER A 177 15.42 3.32 -15.76
CA SER A 177 14.53 3.59 -14.62
C SER A 177 15.21 4.51 -13.61
N VAL A 178 14.62 5.68 -13.38
CA VAL A 178 15.20 6.75 -12.56
C VAL A 178 14.29 7.08 -11.39
N GLY A 179 14.82 6.99 -10.17
CA GLY A 179 14.11 7.37 -8.96
C GLY A 179 14.48 8.77 -8.48
N ILE A 180 13.47 9.61 -8.28
CA ILE A 180 13.57 10.92 -7.63
C ILE A 180 13.05 10.78 -6.20
N TYR A 181 13.86 11.17 -5.22
CA TYR A 181 13.54 10.94 -3.81
C TYR A 181 12.57 11.97 -3.22
N ARG A 182 12.66 13.26 -3.64
CA ARG A 182 11.67 14.26 -3.21
C ARG A 182 10.37 14.05 -3.97
N PRO A 183 9.20 14.31 -3.31
CA PRO A 183 8.99 14.93 -1.99
C PRO A 183 9.00 14.00 -0.76
N HIS A 184 9.57 12.81 -0.79
CA HIS A 184 9.70 11.99 0.43
C HIS A 184 10.40 12.75 1.57
N VAL A 185 9.89 12.58 2.78
CA VAL A 185 10.49 13.16 4.00
C VAL A 185 11.95 12.69 4.23
N PRO A 186 12.83 13.53 4.80
CA PRO A 186 12.60 14.90 5.25
C PRO A 186 12.56 15.88 4.08
N TRP A 187 11.67 16.86 4.12
CA TRP A 187 11.52 17.88 3.08
C TRP A 187 12.63 18.91 3.20
N ILE A 188 13.75 18.61 2.57
CA ILE A 188 14.95 19.43 2.61
C ILE A 188 15.29 19.82 1.18
N VAL A 189 15.09 21.09 0.85
CA VAL A 189 15.39 21.70 -0.46
C VAL A 189 15.97 23.10 -0.24
N PRO A 190 16.66 23.69 -1.23
CA PRO A 190 17.18 25.05 -1.14
C PRO A 190 16.11 26.11 -0.92
N GLN A 191 16.51 27.24 -0.32
CA GLN A 191 15.64 28.37 0.04
C GLN A 191 14.74 28.84 -1.11
N ALA A 192 15.27 28.90 -2.34
CA ALA A 192 14.55 29.39 -3.51
C ALA A 192 13.19 28.69 -3.74
N TYR A 193 13.08 27.39 -3.43
CA TYR A 193 11.83 26.64 -3.56
C TYR A 193 10.84 27.00 -2.44
N PHE A 194 11.30 27.29 -1.24
CA PHE A 194 10.44 27.80 -0.16
C PHE A 194 9.92 29.22 -0.45
N ASP A 195 10.72 30.05 -1.11
CA ASP A 195 10.36 31.44 -1.44
C ASP A 195 9.22 31.52 -2.47
N MET A 196 9.00 30.47 -3.25
CA MET A 196 7.85 30.34 -4.16
C MET A 196 6.52 30.19 -3.41
N TYR A 197 6.54 29.87 -2.10
CA TYR A 197 5.38 29.59 -1.27
C TYR A 197 5.38 30.47 -0.01
N PRO A 198 4.99 31.76 -0.11
CA PRO A 198 4.91 32.66 1.03
C PRO A 198 3.90 32.14 2.07
N SER A 199 4.30 32.07 3.34
CA SER A 199 3.47 31.53 4.42
C SER A 199 2.15 32.30 4.60
N GLU A 200 2.13 33.59 4.28
CA GLU A 200 1.00 34.49 4.45
C GLU A 200 -0.16 34.15 3.51
N THR A 201 0.15 33.72 2.30
CA THR A 201 -0.84 33.40 1.25
C THR A 201 -1.05 31.92 1.06
N LEU A 202 -0.31 31.08 1.82
CA LEU A 202 -0.38 29.64 1.68
C LEU A 202 -1.76 29.11 2.11
N GLN A 203 -2.38 28.36 1.19
CA GLN A 203 -3.62 27.64 1.44
C GLN A 203 -3.33 26.26 2.02
N LEU A 204 -4.24 25.77 2.84
CA LEU A 204 -4.25 24.38 3.29
C LEU A 204 -5.29 23.60 2.46
N SER A 205 -5.15 22.30 2.38
CA SER A 205 -6.20 21.43 1.84
C SER A 205 -7.54 21.64 2.56
N GLU A 206 -8.64 21.39 1.87
CA GLU A 206 -9.97 21.50 2.46
C GLU A 206 -10.11 20.48 3.61
N ARG A 207 -10.63 20.98 4.73
CA ARG A 207 -10.82 20.18 5.96
C ARG A 207 -12.16 20.53 6.58
N ARG A 208 -12.81 19.55 7.21
CA ARG A 208 -14.02 19.72 7.99
C ARG A 208 -13.77 19.26 9.42
N GLU A 209 -14.31 19.97 10.40
CA GLU A 209 -14.14 19.64 11.81
C GLU A 209 -14.80 18.29 12.14
N GLU A 210 -15.96 18.03 11.53
CA GLU A 210 -16.76 16.81 11.69
C GLU A 210 -16.39 15.66 10.72
N ASP A 211 -15.30 15.77 9.97
CA ASP A 211 -14.95 14.85 8.89
C ASP A 211 -14.75 13.38 9.32
N LEU A 212 -14.51 13.16 10.60
CA LEU A 212 -14.36 11.82 11.15
C LEU A 212 -15.62 11.26 11.83
N ASP A 213 -16.69 12.05 11.94
CA ASP A 213 -17.85 11.67 12.77
C ASP A 213 -18.62 10.47 12.23
N ASP A 214 -18.70 10.31 10.92
CA ASP A 214 -19.38 9.21 10.24
C ASP A 214 -18.50 7.99 9.92
N LEU A 215 -17.25 8.00 10.42
CA LEU A 215 -16.34 6.88 10.24
C LEU A 215 -16.52 5.80 11.32
N PRO A 216 -16.34 4.52 10.98
CA PRO A 216 -16.13 3.47 11.95
C PRO A 216 -14.97 3.77 12.92
N GLU A 217 -15.09 3.38 14.19
CA GLU A 217 -14.11 3.69 15.24
C GLU A 217 -12.68 3.21 14.91
N ARG A 218 -12.54 2.07 14.24
CA ARG A 218 -11.22 1.58 13.80
C ARG A 218 -10.60 2.47 12.74
N LEU A 219 -11.39 3.07 11.85
CA LEU A 219 -10.90 4.02 10.85
C LEU A 219 -10.54 5.38 11.48
N LYS A 220 -11.28 5.82 12.50
CA LYS A 220 -10.89 6.99 13.32
C LYS A 220 -9.53 6.76 13.98
N LEU A 221 -9.28 5.52 14.47
CA LEU A 221 -7.97 5.15 14.98
C LEU A 221 -6.89 5.29 13.90
N VAL A 222 -7.12 4.76 12.68
CA VAL A 222 -6.19 4.85 11.56
C VAL A 222 -5.93 6.31 11.15
N ALA A 223 -6.94 7.19 11.17
CA ALA A 223 -6.79 8.61 10.92
C ALA A 223 -5.81 9.26 11.91
N GLY A 224 -6.04 9.04 13.21
CA GLY A 224 -5.24 9.64 14.29
C GLY A 224 -3.85 9.02 14.49
N LEU A 225 -3.55 7.92 13.80
CA LEU A 225 -2.28 7.23 13.93
C LEU A 225 -1.26 7.76 12.94
N GLU A 226 -0.24 8.38 13.48
CA GLU A 226 1.00 8.62 12.77
C GLU A 226 2.08 7.71 13.33
N ALA A 227 2.55 6.83 12.48
CA ALA A 227 3.54 5.82 12.80
C ALA A 227 4.77 6.33 13.57
N LYS A 228 5.13 7.60 13.47
CA LYS A 228 6.28 8.20 14.15
C LYS A 228 5.90 9.11 15.34
N PHE A 229 4.66 9.54 15.48
CA PHE A 229 4.31 10.70 16.29
C PHE A 229 3.22 10.45 17.33
N GLY A 230 2.59 9.28 17.31
CA GLY A 230 1.58 8.84 18.29
C GLY A 230 0.22 9.50 18.16
N LYS A 231 -0.71 9.13 19.02
CA LYS A 231 -2.09 9.64 19.03
C LYS A 231 -2.16 11.16 19.19
N GLY A 232 -3.13 11.81 18.54
CA GLY A 232 -3.36 13.24 18.61
C GLY A 232 -2.30 14.08 17.91
N TYR A 233 -1.70 13.52 16.86
CA TYR A 233 -0.65 14.21 16.11
C TYR A 233 -1.20 15.41 15.32
N HIS A 234 -2.37 15.26 14.69
CA HIS A 234 -3.02 16.32 13.93
C HIS A 234 -3.26 17.56 14.82
N GLU A 235 -3.90 17.39 15.97
CA GLU A 235 -4.21 18.49 16.90
C GLU A 235 -2.93 19.16 17.43
N LYS A 236 -1.87 18.38 17.65
CA LYS A 236 -0.57 18.92 18.06
C LYS A 236 0.05 19.78 16.97
N LEU A 237 -0.04 19.36 15.70
CA LEU A 237 0.49 20.12 14.56
C LEU A 237 -0.28 21.42 14.35
N VAL A 238 -1.62 21.32 14.28
CA VAL A 238 -2.50 22.49 14.07
C VAL A 238 -2.32 23.52 15.20
N ARG A 239 -2.37 23.08 16.47
CA ARG A 239 -2.19 23.97 17.63
C ARG A 239 -0.86 24.72 17.64
N LYS A 240 0.19 24.13 17.05
CA LYS A 240 1.53 24.74 16.94
C LYS A 240 1.75 25.47 15.62
N GLY A 241 0.79 25.47 14.70
CA GLY A 241 0.92 26.02 13.36
C GLY A 241 1.96 25.32 12.48
N TYR A 242 2.25 24.04 12.77
CA TYR A 242 3.21 23.24 12.01
C TYR A 242 2.59 22.66 10.74
N ASP A 243 1.28 22.49 10.70
CA ASP A 243 0.55 22.03 9.51
C ASP A 243 0.84 22.93 8.29
N LYS A 244 0.79 24.26 8.45
CA LYS A 244 1.15 25.22 7.41
C LYS A 244 2.60 25.08 6.95
N GLN A 245 3.51 24.84 7.88
CA GLN A 245 4.92 24.62 7.58
C GLN A 245 5.13 23.32 6.80
N PHE A 246 4.37 22.26 7.12
CA PHE A 246 4.43 20.97 6.44
C PHE A 246 3.95 21.09 4.99
N VAL A 247 2.79 21.72 4.78
CA VAL A 247 2.24 21.96 3.44
C VAL A 247 3.23 22.78 2.61
N ARG A 248 3.81 23.85 3.18
CA ARG A 248 4.83 24.66 2.51
C ARG A 248 6.07 23.86 2.11
N ALA A 249 6.59 23.05 3.03
CA ALA A 249 7.79 22.27 2.80
C ALA A 249 7.57 21.14 1.78
N TYR A 250 6.38 20.55 1.80
CA TYR A 250 5.97 19.55 0.82
C TYR A 250 5.88 20.18 -0.59
N LEU A 251 5.15 21.28 -0.77
CA LEU A 251 5.04 21.99 -2.04
C LEU A 251 6.42 22.43 -2.58
N ALA A 252 7.29 22.98 -1.73
CA ALA A 252 8.65 23.33 -2.11
C ALA A 252 9.43 22.09 -2.61
N SER A 253 9.22 20.94 -1.98
CA SER A 253 9.86 19.68 -2.38
C SER A 253 9.26 19.12 -3.68
N VAL A 254 7.96 19.31 -3.91
CA VAL A 254 7.27 18.96 -5.16
C VAL A 254 7.83 19.77 -6.33
N THR A 255 7.94 21.10 -6.20
CA THR A 255 8.53 21.95 -7.25
C THR A 255 9.98 21.58 -7.55
N PHE A 256 10.75 21.27 -6.52
CA PHE A 256 12.13 20.79 -6.71
C PHE A 256 12.17 19.45 -7.48
N ALA A 257 11.26 18.52 -7.17
CA ALA A 257 11.16 17.25 -7.86
C ALA A 257 10.74 17.43 -9.33
N ASP A 258 9.75 18.28 -9.58
CA ASP A 258 9.29 18.65 -10.92
C ASP A 258 10.44 19.19 -11.79
N GLU A 259 11.29 20.05 -11.23
CA GLU A 259 12.48 20.53 -11.95
C GLU A 259 13.44 19.39 -12.33
N GLN A 260 13.66 18.42 -11.44
CA GLN A 260 14.55 17.31 -11.77
C GLN A 260 13.92 16.38 -12.82
N VAL A 261 12.61 16.13 -12.76
CA VAL A 261 11.84 15.43 -13.81
C VAL A 261 11.98 16.16 -15.13
N GLY A 262 11.78 17.47 -15.17
CA GLY A 262 11.93 18.30 -16.37
C GLY A 262 13.31 18.18 -17.01
N ARG A 263 14.37 18.22 -16.23
CA ARG A 263 15.75 18.02 -16.73
C ARG A 263 15.96 16.68 -17.42
N ILE A 264 15.38 15.60 -16.90
CA ILE A 264 15.46 14.27 -17.50
C ILE A 264 14.66 14.24 -18.80
N LEU A 265 13.43 14.77 -18.79
CA LEU A 265 12.56 14.84 -19.96
C LEU A 265 13.17 15.68 -21.09
N ASP A 266 13.76 16.84 -20.77
CA ASP A 266 14.46 17.68 -21.75
C ASP A 266 15.60 16.91 -22.45
N ALA A 267 16.36 16.10 -21.69
CA ALA A 267 17.42 15.28 -22.26
C ALA A 267 16.89 14.15 -23.12
N TRP A 268 15.77 13.52 -22.73
CA TRP A 268 15.10 12.46 -23.49
C TRP A 268 14.58 12.99 -24.83
N TYR A 269 13.82 14.08 -24.80
CA TYR A 269 13.25 14.67 -25.99
C TYR A 269 14.28 15.38 -26.90
N ALA A 270 15.48 15.65 -26.39
CA ALA A 270 16.61 16.11 -27.21
C ALA A 270 17.51 14.95 -27.74
N SER A 271 17.14 13.72 -27.52
CA SER A 271 17.87 12.52 -27.94
C SER A 271 17.18 11.79 -29.11
N PRO A 272 17.82 10.80 -29.73
CA PRO A 272 17.16 9.93 -30.74
C PRO A 272 15.92 9.19 -30.22
N TYR A 273 15.76 9.04 -28.91
CA TYR A 273 14.61 8.35 -28.31
C TYR A 273 13.31 9.14 -28.41
N ALA A 274 13.35 10.45 -28.72
CA ALA A 274 12.18 11.34 -28.75
C ALA A 274 11.05 10.81 -29.63
N GLU A 275 11.38 10.24 -30.78
CA GLU A 275 10.41 9.79 -31.78
C GLU A 275 10.04 8.30 -31.67
N THR A 276 10.89 7.52 -31.00
CA THR A 276 10.76 6.04 -30.99
C THR A 276 10.51 5.45 -29.60
N GLY A 277 10.78 6.19 -28.55
CA GLY A 277 10.76 5.69 -27.18
C GLY A 277 9.50 6.02 -26.40
N TYR A 278 9.23 5.21 -25.40
CA TYR A 278 8.15 5.44 -24.45
C TYR A 278 8.68 6.06 -23.16
N VAL A 279 7.91 6.97 -22.57
CA VAL A 279 8.17 7.58 -21.25
C VAL A 279 7.00 7.29 -20.33
N VAL A 280 7.30 6.81 -19.15
CA VAL A 280 6.32 6.62 -18.06
C VAL A 280 6.75 7.43 -16.85
N LEU A 281 5.91 8.35 -16.41
CA LEU A 281 6.06 9.06 -15.13
C LEU A 281 5.05 8.50 -14.14
N TRP A 282 5.52 8.11 -12.96
CA TRP A 282 4.66 7.58 -11.91
C TRP A 282 5.16 7.95 -10.50
N SER A 283 4.25 8.03 -9.53
CA SER A 283 4.57 8.07 -8.10
C SER A 283 4.18 6.75 -7.43
N ASP A 284 4.94 6.33 -6.43
CA ASP A 284 4.73 5.02 -5.80
C ASP A 284 3.45 4.94 -4.96
N HIS A 285 2.97 6.04 -4.43
CA HIS A 285 1.70 6.23 -3.73
C HIS A 285 1.43 7.72 -3.54
N GLY A 286 0.28 8.05 -2.97
CA GLY A 286 -0.08 9.39 -2.55
C GLY A 286 0.49 9.77 -1.18
N TYR A 287 -0.01 10.89 -0.63
CA TYR A 287 0.43 11.42 0.66
C TYR A 287 -0.62 12.36 1.23
N MET A 288 -0.98 12.22 2.50
CA MET A 288 -1.95 13.07 3.19
C MET A 288 -1.26 14.20 3.94
N LEU A 289 -1.84 15.39 3.88
CA LEU A 289 -1.30 16.62 4.46
C LEU A 289 -2.34 17.36 5.32
N GLY A 290 -3.18 16.59 6.00
CA GLY A 290 -4.18 17.07 6.94
C GLY A 290 -5.62 16.73 6.58
N GLU A 291 -5.87 16.22 5.38
CA GLU A 291 -7.15 15.63 4.98
C GLU A 291 -7.50 14.50 5.96
N LYS A 292 -8.79 14.32 6.30
CA LYS A 292 -9.23 13.32 7.29
C LYS A 292 -8.48 13.41 8.64
N SER A 293 -8.01 14.62 9.01
CA SER A 293 -7.12 14.79 10.18
C SER A 293 -5.89 13.88 10.16
N ALA A 294 -5.53 13.35 8.99
CA ALA A 294 -4.46 12.39 8.77
C ALA A 294 -3.25 13.04 8.09
N TRP A 295 -2.09 12.45 8.32
CA TRP A 295 -0.81 12.88 7.77
C TRP A 295 -0.04 11.68 7.25
N SER A 296 0.83 11.93 6.25
CA SER A 296 1.69 10.87 5.73
C SER A 296 0.94 9.85 4.84
N LYS A 297 1.33 8.63 4.85
CA LYS A 297 0.89 7.52 3.99
C LYS A 297 0.34 6.37 4.82
N ILE A 298 0.00 5.26 4.19
CA ILE A 298 -0.57 4.05 4.81
C ILE A 298 -1.96 4.36 5.37
N LYS A 299 -2.73 5.14 4.64
CA LYS A 299 -4.12 5.47 4.97
C LYS A 299 -5.05 4.86 3.92
N PRO A 300 -6.30 4.53 4.29
CA PRO A 300 -7.23 3.94 3.35
C PRO A 300 -7.74 4.91 2.29
N TRP A 301 -7.68 6.22 2.53
CA TRP A 301 -8.31 7.26 1.73
C TRP A 301 -7.58 7.56 0.42
N TYR A 302 -8.32 8.18 -0.49
CA TYR A 302 -7.92 8.41 -1.87
C TYR A 302 -6.59 9.15 -1.99
N ASP A 303 -6.40 10.24 -1.23
CA ASP A 303 -5.18 11.07 -1.26
C ASP A 303 -3.92 10.29 -0.85
N SER A 304 -4.06 9.23 -0.04
CA SER A 304 -2.94 8.36 0.32
C SER A 304 -2.59 7.36 -0.79
N SER A 305 -3.53 7.03 -1.67
CA SER A 305 -3.39 6.00 -2.69
C SER A 305 -3.27 6.55 -4.10
N ARG A 306 -3.80 7.76 -4.36
CA ARG A 306 -3.78 8.40 -5.68
C ARG A 306 -2.35 8.67 -6.11
N SER A 307 -2.01 8.18 -7.29
CA SER A 307 -0.64 8.20 -7.81
C SER A 307 -0.60 8.97 -9.12
N ASN A 308 0.47 9.73 -9.34
CA ASN A 308 0.76 10.22 -10.68
C ASN A 308 0.97 9.01 -11.60
N PHE A 309 0.35 9.01 -12.75
CA PHE A 309 0.57 7.99 -13.76
C PHE A 309 0.31 8.57 -15.15
N MET A 310 1.38 8.75 -15.91
CA MET A 310 1.35 9.37 -17.23
C MET A 310 2.21 8.54 -18.18
N VAL A 311 1.75 8.39 -19.43
CA VAL A 311 2.46 7.63 -20.46
C VAL A 311 2.49 8.43 -21.75
N ALA A 312 3.69 8.60 -22.33
CA ALA A 312 3.89 9.22 -23.61
C ALA A 312 4.75 8.32 -24.52
N GLY A 313 4.52 8.37 -25.83
CA GLY A 313 5.31 7.62 -26.78
C GLY A 313 4.66 7.53 -28.16
N PRO A 314 5.33 6.89 -29.11
CA PRO A 314 4.89 6.85 -30.49
C PRO A 314 3.51 6.19 -30.64
N GLY A 315 2.64 6.86 -31.41
CA GLY A 315 1.30 6.37 -31.70
C GLY A 315 0.28 6.51 -30.57
N LEU A 316 0.63 7.17 -29.46
CA LEU A 316 -0.28 7.51 -28.37
C LEU A 316 -0.88 8.91 -28.57
N PRO A 317 -2.13 9.15 -28.13
CA PRO A 317 -2.72 10.48 -28.12
C PRO A 317 -1.90 11.47 -27.25
N GLU A 318 -1.74 12.69 -27.73
CA GLU A 318 -1.09 13.79 -27.00
C GLU A 318 -2.13 14.60 -26.23
N GLY A 319 -1.80 15.05 -25.02
CA GLY A 319 -2.65 15.90 -24.18
C GLY A 319 -3.96 15.23 -23.72
N ALA A 320 -4.05 13.92 -23.79
CA ALA A 320 -5.26 13.19 -23.43
C ALA A 320 -5.34 12.91 -21.91
N VAL A 321 -6.57 12.89 -21.39
CA VAL A 321 -6.83 12.54 -19.99
C VAL A 321 -7.76 11.32 -19.96
N CYS A 322 -7.36 10.28 -19.24
CA CYS A 322 -8.17 9.10 -18.98
C CYS A 322 -8.64 9.10 -17.52
N GLY A 323 -9.96 9.23 -17.30
CA GLY A 323 -10.60 9.23 -15.97
C GLY A 323 -10.97 7.84 -15.45
N LYS A 324 -10.58 6.77 -16.15
CA LYS A 324 -10.89 5.41 -15.72
C LYS A 324 -10.04 4.99 -14.53
N ALA A 325 -10.64 4.16 -13.63
CA ALA A 325 -9.91 3.58 -12.52
C ALA A 325 -8.84 2.61 -13.04
N VAL A 326 -7.57 2.90 -12.74
CA VAL A 326 -6.41 2.07 -13.11
C VAL A 326 -5.47 1.88 -11.93
N SER A 327 -4.70 0.81 -11.97
CA SER A 327 -3.71 0.47 -10.95
C SER A 327 -2.28 0.66 -11.48
N LEU A 328 -1.34 0.99 -10.61
CA LEU A 328 0.08 0.91 -10.97
C LEU A 328 0.52 -0.52 -11.34
N LEU A 329 -0.21 -1.55 -10.91
CA LEU A 329 0.00 -2.95 -11.35
C LEU A 329 -0.18 -3.13 -12.87
N ASP A 330 -0.96 -2.26 -13.50
CA ASP A 330 -1.27 -2.32 -14.92
C ASP A 330 -0.08 -1.96 -15.81
N LEU A 331 0.98 -1.33 -15.25
CA LEU A 331 2.16 -0.96 -16.01
C LEU A 331 2.86 -2.18 -16.63
N TYR A 332 3.06 -3.24 -15.85
CA TYR A 332 3.82 -4.40 -16.33
C TYR A 332 3.15 -5.09 -17.53
N PRO A 333 1.87 -5.51 -17.47
CA PRO A 333 1.19 -6.08 -18.62
C PRO A 333 1.07 -5.09 -19.79
N THR A 334 1.01 -3.78 -19.53
CA THR A 334 1.00 -2.74 -20.56
C THR A 334 2.31 -2.71 -21.34
N LEU A 335 3.46 -2.74 -20.65
CA LEU A 335 4.77 -2.78 -21.31
C LEU A 335 4.97 -4.06 -22.11
N ILE A 336 4.47 -5.20 -21.62
CA ILE A 336 4.49 -6.47 -22.35
C ILE A 336 3.75 -6.33 -23.69
N GLU A 337 2.53 -5.78 -23.67
CA GLU A 337 1.71 -5.65 -24.88
C GLU A 337 2.24 -4.57 -25.85
N LEU A 338 2.70 -3.42 -25.31
CA LEU A 338 3.25 -2.34 -26.14
C LEU A 338 4.50 -2.75 -26.91
N LEU A 339 5.32 -3.63 -26.33
CA LEU A 339 6.65 -3.96 -26.84
C LEU A 339 6.76 -5.40 -27.33
N ASP A 340 5.63 -6.13 -27.39
CA ASP A 340 5.56 -7.54 -27.78
C ASP A 340 6.56 -8.42 -27.00
N LEU A 341 6.64 -8.20 -25.68
CA LEU A 341 7.51 -8.97 -24.79
C LEU A 341 6.85 -10.30 -24.39
N PRO A 342 7.64 -11.35 -24.12
CA PRO A 342 7.11 -12.59 -23.59
C PRO A 342 6.55 -12.38 -22.18
N LYS A 343 5.50 -13.15 -21.84
CA LYS A 343 4.94 -13.13 -20.48
C LYS A 343 5.94 -13.74 -19.48
N PRO A 344 6.11 -13.14 -18.30
CA PRO A 344 6.91 -13.74 -17.23
C PRO A 344 6.21 -15.00 -16.66
N PRO A 345 6.92 -15.86 -15.92
CA PRO A 345 6.35 -17.09 -15.37
C PRO A 345 5.26 -16.84 -14.30
N GLN A 346 5.36 -15.74 -13.56
CA GLN A 346 4.36 -15.39 -12.56
C GLN A 346 3.08 -14.85 -13.20
N ILE A 347 1.95 -15.07 -12.52
CA ILE A 347 0.67 -14.44 -12.88
C ILE A 347 0.78 -12.94 -12.58
N LEU A 348 0.38 -12.10 -13.52
CA LEU A 348 0.26 -10.66 -13.32
C LEU A 348 -1.16 -10.32 -12.88
N ASP A 349 -1.29 -9.52 -11.81
CA ASP A 349 -2.58 -9.12 -11.26
C ASP A 349 -3.15 -7.85 -11.92
N GLY A 350 -2.30 -7.09 -12.63
CA GLY A 350 -2.71 -5.93 -13.43
C GLY A 350 -3.27 -6.32 -14.79
N ASN A 351 -3.83 -5.33 -15.49
CA ASN A 351 -4.37 -5.45 -16.83
C ASN A 351 -3.63 -4.50 -17.77
N SER A 352 -3.48 -4.89 -19.03
CA SER A 352 -2.87 -3.99 -20.01
C SER A 352 -3.76 -2.77 -20.28
N LEU A 353 -3.16 -1.60 -20.20
CA LEU A 353 -3.79 -0.31 -20.50
C LEU A 353 -3.74 0.07 -21.99
N VAL A 354 -3.22 -0.80 -22.85
CA VAL A 354 -3.12 -0.51 -24.30
C VAL A 354 -4.47 -0.11 -24.92
N PRO A 355 -5.63 -0.68 -24.54
CA PRO A 355 -6.92 -0.17 -25.01
C PRO A 355 -7.17 1.29 -24.64
N LEU A 356 -6.86 1.70 -23.39
CA LEU A 356 -7.00 3.07 -22.90
C LEU A 356 -5.93 4.01 -23.46
N LEU A 357 -4.73 3.50 -23.73
CA LEU A 357 -3.67 4.26 -24.38
C LEU A 357 -4.00 4.59 -25.83
N LYS A 358 -4.79 3.75 -26.52
CA LYS A 358 -5.26 4.00 -27.88
C LYS A 358 -6.52 4.88 -27.91
N ASP A 359 -7.41 4.69 -26.95
CA ASP A 359 -8.66 5.42 -26.82
C ASP A 359 -9.00 5.58 -25.31
N PRO A 360 -8.72 6.74 -24.72
CA PRO A 360 -8.97 7.03 -23.29
C PRO A 360 -10.42 6.87 -22.86
N ASP A 361 -11.37 6.95 -23.79
CA ASP A 361 -12.80 6.83 -23.56
C ASP A 361 -13.33 5.40 -23.74
N SER A 362 -12.47 4.45 -24.13
CA SER A 362 -12.83 3.05 -24.27
C SER A 362 -13.56 2.51 -23.05
N LYS A 363 -14.45 1.54 -23.27
CA LYS A 363 -15.15 0.88 -22.18
C LYS A 363 -14.16 0.18 -21.25
N TRP A 364 -14.19 0.60 -19.96
CA TRP A 364 -13.32 0.08 -18.93
C TRP A 364 -14.05 0.03 -17.59
N ASP A 365 -14.56 -1.15 -17.22
CA ASP A 365 -15.31 -1.39 -16.00
C ASP A 365 -14.54 -2.42 -15.15
N ARG A 366 -13.35 -2.05 -14.69
CA ARG A 366 -12.47 -2.91 -13.92
C ARG A 366 -12.09 -2.19 -12.63
N PRO A 367 -12.77 -2.47 -11.51
CA PRO A 367 -12.37 -1.93 -10.23
C PRO A 367 -10.94 -2.37 -9.87
N VAL A 368 -10.22 -1.50 -9.20
CA VAL A 368 -8.85 -1.73 -8.78
C VAL A 368 -8.75 -1.86 -7.28
N LEU A 369 -7.91 -2.79 -6.83
CA LEU A 369 -7.74 -3.14 -5.43
C LEU A 369 -6.46 -2.51 -4.87
N MET A 370 -6.58 -1.90 -3.70
CA MET A 370 -5.49 -1.47 -2.84
C MET A 370 -5.55 -2.24 -1.51
N THR A 371 -4.44 -2.83 -1.10
CA THR A 371 -4.37 -3.62 0.14
C THR A 371 -3.31 -3.04 1.08
N SER A 372 -3.62 -2.84 2.35
CA SER A 372 -2.64 -2.39 3.33
C SER A 372 -3.00 -2.77 4.76
N GLN A 373 -2.06 -2.54 5.67
CA GLN A 373 -2.24 -2.68 7.10
C GLN A 373 -1.55 -1.54 7.83
N MET A 374 -2.24 -0.95 8.81
CA MET A 374 -1.68 0.04 9.73
C MET A 374 -2.09 -0.27 11.15
N ASP A 375 -1.12 -0.38 12.06
CA ASP A 375 -1.32 -0.56 13.50
C ASP A 375 -2.35 -1.66 13.86
N GLY A 376 -2.20 -2.83 13.24
CA GLY A 376 -3.09 -3.96 13.47
C GLY A 376 -4.45 -3.88 12.75
N VAL A 377 -4.70 -2.82 12.00
CA VAL A 377 -5.91 -2.68 11.19
C VAL A 377 -5.60 -3.02 9.75
N PHE A 378 -6.04 -4.17 9.28
CA PHE A 378 -5.98 -4.56 7.88
C PHE A 378 -7.17 -3.99 7.13
N PHE A 379 -6.92 -3.42 5.97
CA PHE A 379 -7.96 -2.86 5.10
C PHE A 379 -7.66 -3.07 3.63
N GLU A 380 -8.72 -3.18 2.86
CA GLU A 380 -8.71 -3.11 1.42
C GLU A 380 -9.61 -2.01 0.92
N SER A 381 -9.13 -1.29 -0.08
CA SER A 381 -9.95 -0.29 -0.77
C SER A 381 -10.13 -0.68 -2.23
N ILE A 382 -11.36 -0.60 -2.70
CA ILE A 382 -11.74 -0.82 -4.09
C ILE A 382 -12.09 0.52 -4.71
N LEU A 383 -11.40 0.86 -5.79
CA LEU A 383 -11.72 2.02 -6.62
C LEU A 383 -12.39 1.54 -7.91
N SER A 384 -13.61 2.00 -8.16
CA SER A 384 -14.28 1.91 -9.46
C SER A 384 -14.26 3.28 -10.16
N ASN A 385 -14.86 3.37 -11.35
CA ASN A 385 -14.97 4.65 -12.05
C ASN A 385 -15.83 5.69 -11.28
N ASP A 386 -16.77 5.24 -10.44
CA ASP A 386 -17.73 6.11 -9.76
C ASP A 386 -17.54 6.16 -8.24
N PHE A 387 -17.12 5.04 -7.65
CA PHE A 387 -17.13 4.86 -6.21
C PHE A 387 -15.78 4.37 -5.70
N ARG A 388 -15.48 4.76 -4.48
CA ARG A 388 -14.43 4.15 -3.70
C ARG A 388 -15.02 3.56 -2.42
N MET A 389 -14.72 2.30 -2.17
CA MET A 389 -15.12 1.57 -0.97
C MET A 389 -13.87 1.13 -0.21
N THR A 390 -13.89 1.26 1.12
CA THR A 390 -12.93 0.59 2.01
C THR A 390 -13.64 -0.42 2.87
N ARG A 391 -13.04 -1.61 3.01
CA ARG A 391 -13.48 -2.68 3.88
C ARG A 391 -12.36 -3.06 4.83
N LEU A 392 -12.65 -3.07 6.12
CA LEU A 392 -11.75 -3.63 7.12
C LEU A 392 -11.93 -5.16 7.20
N ALA A 393 -10.87 -5.87 7.59
CA ALA A 393 -10.97 -7.32 7.88
C ALA A 393 -12.05 -7.64 8.94
N THR A 394 -12.33 -6.70 9.81
CA THR A 394 -13.34 -6.78 10.87
C THR A 394 -14.77 -6.45 10.40
N GLY A 395 -14.97 -6.15 9.11
CA GLY A 395 -16.28 -6.00 8.49
C GLY A 395 -16.79 -4.56 8.37
N GLU A 396 -16.17 -3.58 9.02
CA GLU A 396 -16.55 -2.18 8.90
C GLU A 396 -16.28 -1.67 7.48
N THR A 397 -17.14 -0.81 6.99
CA THR A 397 -17.12 -0.32 5.61
C THR A 397 -17.28 1.19 5.55
N GLU A 398 -16.60 1.81 4.63
CA GLU A 398 -16.90 3.16 4.14
C GLU A 398 -17.08 3.14 2.61
N LEU A 399 -17.89 4.07 2.11
CA LEU A 399 -18.19 4.21 0.69
C LEU A 399 -18.30 5.69 0.33
N TYR A 400 -17.64 6.10 -0.74
CA TYR A 400 -17.67 7.47 -1.25
C TYR A 400 -17.98 7.49 -2.74
N LYS A 401 -18.67 8.53 -3.20
CA LYS A 401 -18.88 8.80 -4.63
C LYS A 401 -18.01 9.96 -5.06
N LEU A 402 -16.81 9.66 -5.58
CA LEU A 402 -15.74 10.63 -5.79
C LEU A 402 -16.11 11.80 -6.72
N ALA A 403 -16.96 11.57 -7.73
CA ALA A 403 -17.42 12.64 -8.63
C ALA A 403 -18.20 13.76 -7.91
N ASN A 404 -18.83 13.46 -6.76
CA ASN A 404 -19.64 14.41 -5.99
C ASN A 404 -18.95 14.81 -4.68
N ASP A 405 -18.02 14.02 -4.23
CA ASP A 405 -17.31 14.14 -2.96
C ASP A 405 -15.85 13.71 -3.12
N PRO A 406 -15.03 14.50 -3.82
CA PRO A 406 -13.64 14.16 -4.11
C PRO A 406 -12.75 14.11 -2.86
N HIS A 407 -13.19 14.75 -1.77
CA HIS A 407 -12.47 14.76 -0.48
C HIS A 407 -12.98 13.71 0.51
N GLU A 408 -13.94 12.86 0.09
CA GLU A 408 -14.45 11.76 0.92
C GLU A 408 -15.06 12.21 2.27
N PHE A 409 -15.78 13.34 2.28
CA PHE A 409 -16.36 13.93 3.49
C PHE A 409 -17.61 13.19 4.00
N THR A 410 -18.32 12.47 3.13
CA THR A 410 -19.60 11.84 3.50
C THR A 410 -19.57 10.35 3.25
N ASN A 411 -19.54 9.56 4.31
CA ASN A 411 -19.61 8.11 4.24
C ASN A 411 -21.01 7.63 3.88
N LEU A 412 -21.17 6.96 2.74
CA LEU A 412 -22.43 6.48 2.21
C LEU A 412 -22.75 5.03 2.62
N ALA A 413 -21.86 4.36 3.37
CA ALA A 413 -21.96 2.91 3.64
C ALA A 413 -23.24 2.52 4.40
N GLU A 414 -23.73 3.35 5.32
CA GLU A 414 -24.95 3.08 6.09
C GLU A 414 -26.24 3.41 5.33
N ASN A 415 -26.14 4.09 4.18
CA ASN A 415 -27.31 4.45 3.38
C ASN A 415 -27.74 3.25 2.52
N ARG A 416 -28.86 2.64 2.86
CA ARG A 416 -29.43 1.45 2.21
C ARG A 416 -29.56 1.56 0.68
N LYS A 417 -29.64 2.76 0.13
CA LYS A 417 -29.68 3.00 -1.31
C LYS A 417 -28.43 2.45 -2.00
N TYR A 418 -27.29 2.45 -1.32
CA TYR A 418 -26.00 2.04 -1.85
C TYR A 418 -25.61 0.60 -1.51
N ALA A 419 -26.47 -0.16 -0.80
CA ALA A 419 -26.18 -1.57 -0.49
C ALA A 419 -25.85 -2.41 -1.74
N PRO A 420 -26.55 -2.27 -2.89
CA PRO A 420 -26.19 -3.02 -4.09
C PRO A 420 -24.81 -2.63 -4.68
N VAL A 421 -24.37 -1.38 -4.47
CA VAL A 421 -23.02 -0.93 -4.88
C VAL A 421 -21.96 -1.59 -4.02
N ILE A 422 -22.19 -1.65 -2.71
CA ILE A 422 -21.29 -2.31 -1.76
C ILE A 422 -21.16 -3.79 -2.11
N GLU A 423 -22.29 -4.51 -2.28
CA GLU A 423 -22.31 -5.92 -2.66
C GLU A 423 -21.55 -6.21 -3.96
N GLU A 424 -21.63 -5.29 -4.93
CA GLU A 424 -20.88 -5.44 -6.19
C GLU A 424 -19.38 -5.25 -5.98
N LEU A 425 -19.00 -4.19 -5.24
CA LEU A 425 -17.59 -3.90 -4.99
C LEU A 425 -16.92 -4.94 -4.09
N GLU A 426 -17.64 -5.51 -3.14
CA GLU A 426 -17.13 -6.59 -2.26
C GLU A 426 -16.63 -7.82 -3.04
N LYS A 427 -17.16 -8.09 -4.22
CA LYS A 427 -16.70 -9.19 -5.08
C LYS A 427 -15.24 -9.03 -5.55
N HIS A 428 -14.68 -7.84 -5.44
CA HIS A 428 -13.32 -7.51 -5.85
C HIS A 428 -12.33 -7.47 -4.69
N LEU A 429 -12.79 -7.72 -3.45
CA LEU A 429 -11.89 -7.89 -2.31
C LEU A 429 -11.06 -9.16 -2.47
N SER A 430 -9.83 -9.14 -1.96
CA SER A 430 -8.96 -10.33 -1.98
C SER A 430 -9.30 -11.31 -0.86
N PHE A 431 -9.98 -10.84 0.18
CA PHE A 431 -10.43 -11.66 1.29
C PHE A 431 -11.95 -11.84 1.27
N SER A 432 -12.39 -13.00 1.74
CA SER A 432 -13.78 -13.29 2.08
C SER A 432 -13.80 -13.97 3.45
N TYR A 433 -14.97 -14.09 4.03
CA TYR A 433 -15.13 -14.93 5.21
C TYR A 433 -15.53 -16.32 4.72
N PRO A 434 -14.60 -17.30 4.72
CA PRO A 434 -14.90 -18.60 4.15
C PRO A 434 -15.99 -19.29 4.95
N GLU A 435 -16.93 -19.95 4.25
CA GLU A 435 -17.86 -20.87 4.90
C GLU A 435 -17.07 -22.00 5.58
N ILE A 436 -17.48 -22.36 6.79
CA ILE A 436 -16.85 -23.48 7.50
C ILE A 436 -17.26 -24.77 6.82
N PRO A 437 -16.33 -25.53 6.20
CA PRO A 437 -16.66 -26.80 5.56
C PRO A 437 -17.22 -27.84 6.55
N ALA A 438 -17.83 -28.89 6.03
CA ALA A 438 -18.46 -29.93 6.86
C ALA A 438 -17.47 -30.64 7.81
N ASP A 439 -16.20 -30.76 7.42
CA ASP A 439 -15.11 -31.28 8.26
C ASP A 439 -14.51 -30.22 9.22
N GLY A 440 -14.92 -28.96 9.06
CA GLY A 440 -14.55 -27.83 9.91
C GLY A 440 -13.20 -27.18 9.58
N TRP A 441 -12.41 -27.70 8.64
CA TRP A 441 -11.10 -27.18 8.30
C TRP A 441 -11.16 -25.99 7.34
N ILE A 442 -10.45 -24.92 7.66
CA ILE A 442 -10.30 -23.73 6.83
C ILE A 442 -8.81 -23.47 6.66
N GLU A 443 -8.36 -23.32 5.41
CA GLU A 443 -6.99 -22.94 5.10
C GLU A 443 -6.70 -21.53 5.60
N ALA A 444 -5.57 -21.33 6.29
CA ALA A 444 -5.30 -20.07 7.00
C ALA A 444 -5.16 -18.87 6.05
N GLU A 445 -4.63 -19.09 4.84
CA GLU A 445 -4.49 -18.03 3.84
C GLU A 445 -5.81 -17.51 3.27
N LEU A 446 -6.92 -18.25 3.47
CA LEU A 446 -8.27 -17.83 3.09
C LEU A 446 -8.93 -16.98 4.17
N ILE A 447 -8.40 -16.97 5.39
CA ILE A 447 -8.96 -16.26 6.53
C ILE A 447 -8.35 -14.86 6.61
N PRO A 448 -9.16 -13.79 6.70
CA PRO A 448 -8.64 -12.46 6.94
C PRO A 448 -7.78 -12.42 8.21
N ALA A 449 -6.56 -11.96 8.10
CA ALA A 449 -5.61 -11.93 9.20
C ALA A 449 -5.00 -10.53 9.38
N GLN A 450 -4.72 -10.17 10.63
CA GLN A 450 -4.02 -8.93 10.96
C GLN A 450 -3.08 -9.14 12.15
N THR A 451 -2.03 -8.32 12.25
CA THR A 451 -1.07 -8.39 13.35
C THR A 451 -1.11 -7.12 14.19
N SER A 452 -0.81 -7.25 15.48
CA SER A 452 -0.61 -6.07 16.32
C SER A 452 0.54 -5.21 15.79
N ALA A 453 0.34 -3.91 15.81
CA ALA A 453 1.42 -2.97 15.72
C ALA A 453 1.87 -2.59 17.12
N ASP A 454 2.97 -3.13 17.59
CA ASP A 454 3.70 -2.48 18.64
C ASP A 454 4.61 -1.43 18.02
N TYR A 455 4.21 -0.18 18.15
CA TYR A 455 4.89 0.98 17.62
C TYR A 455 6.33 1.13 18.11
N GLN A 456 6.59 0.70 19.36
CA GLN A 456 7.92 0.73 19.95
C GLN A 456 8.80 -0.42 19.45
N LEU A 457 8.21 -1.55 19.08
CA LEU A 457 8.92 -2.76 18.68
C LEU A 457 9.10 -2.92 17.16
N ARG A 458 8.51 -2.06 16.34
CA ARG A 458 8.62 -2.02 14.87
C ARG A 458 8.86 -3.39 14.25
N GLY A 459 7.81 -4.11 13.89
CA GLY A 459 8.02 -5.26 13.04
C GLY A 459 7.19 -6.49 13.19
N ASN A 460 6.03 -6.46 13.82
CA ASN A 460 5.07 -7.52 13.64
C ASN A 460 4.56 -7.45 12.19
N CYS A 461 4.65 -8.55 11.47
CA CYS A 461 4.16 -8.67 10.11
C CYS A 461 3.69 -10.11 9.90
N HIS A 462 2.69 -10.28 9.05
CA HIS A 462 2.32 -11.60 8.56
C HIS A 462 2.42 -11.63 7.02
N TYR A 463 2.53 -12.81 6.48
CA TYR A 463 2.64 -13.05 5.05
C TYR A 463 2.21 -14.48 4.74
N THR A 464 1.72 -14.69 3.53
CA THR A 464 1.44 -16.03 3.03
C THR A 464 2.68 -16.59 2.35
N LEU A 465 3.11 -17.78 2.76
CA LEU A 465 4.26 -18.50 2.20
C LEU A 465 3.80 -19.70 1.41
N ALA A 466 4.50 -19.99 0.30
CA ALA A 466 4.48 -21.32 -0.29
C ALA A 466 5.26 -22.27 0.64
N ASP A 467 4.63 -23.36 1.05
CA ASP A 467 5.24 -24.37 1.90
C ASP A 467 4.70 -25.75 1.49
N THR A 468 5.58 -26.64 1.06
CA THR A 468 5.21 -27.97 0.59
C THR A 468 4.76 -28.93 1.71
N GLU A 469 4.96 -28.56 2.98
CA GLU A 469 4.45 -29.29 4.13
C GLU A 469 3.05 -28.83 4.55
N ALA A 470 2.55 -27.71 3.99
CA ALA A 470 1.23 -27.17 4.25
C ALA A 470 0.15 -27.88 3.42
N SER A 471 -1.06 -27.99 3.94
CA SER A 471 -2.19 -28.71 3.33
C SER A 471 -2.63 -28.12 1.99
N GLY A 472 -2.59 -26.78 1.85
CA GLY A 472 -2.91 -26.03 0.63
C GLY A 472 -1.68 -25.60 -0.18
N GLU A 473 -0.49 -26.17 0.09
CA GLU A 473 0.81 -25.71 -0.44
C GLU A 473 1.16 -24.25 -0.06
N ARG A 474 0.40 -23.65 0.84
CA ARG A 474 0.60 -22.30 1.38
C ARG A 474 0.27 -22.29 2.87
N LEU A 475 0.84 -21.34 3.59
CA LEU A 475 0.52 -21.08 4.99
C LEU A 475 0.65 -19.58 5.31
N VAL A 476 0.01 -19.15 6.39
CA VAL A 476 0.23 -17.83 6.97
C VAL A 476 1.37 -17.91 7.98
N SER A 477 2.39 -17.08 7.81
CA SER A 477 3.48 -16.93 8.76
C SER A 477 3.48 -15.52 9.33
N ALA A 478 3.55 -15.42 10.65
CA ALA A 478 3.66 -14.15 11.36
C ALA A 478 4.97 -14.09 12.14
N LEU A 479 5.80 -13.09 11.85
CA LEU A 479 6.96 -12.76 12.66
C LEU A 479 6.52 -11.80 13.76
N LEU A 480 6.45 -12.30 15.00
CA LEU A 480 6.05 -11.56 16.18
C LEU A 480 7.30 -11.26 17.01
N TYR A 481 7.50 -9.99 17.37
CA TYR A 481 8.74 -9.57 18.03
C TYR A 481 8.74 -9.80 19.56
N GLY A 482 7.60 -10.24 20.13
CA GLY A 482 7.47 -10.48 21.56
C GLY A 482 7.33 -9.18 22.37
N GLY A 483 6.95 -9.35 23.62
CA GLY A 483 6.57 -8.27 24.51
C GLY A 483 5.08 -8.29 24.80
N ALA A 484 4.64 -7.55 25.82
CA ALA A 484 3.23 -7.47 26.14
C ALA A 484 2.47 -6.89 24.92
N GLY A 485 1.86 -7.76 24.14
CA GLY A 485 1.01 -7.35 23.05
C GLY A 485 1.37 -7.76 21.62
N SER A 486 2.39 -8.59 21.41
CA SER A 486 2.65 -9.12 20.07
C SER A 486 1.66 -10.23 19.71
N TYR A 487 0.84 -10.04 18.68
CA TYR A 487 -0.14 -11.02 18.24
C TYR A 487 -0.32 -11.08 16.72
N ILE A 488 -0.85 -12.22 16.25
CA ILE A 488 -1.61 -12.33 15.01
C ILE A 488 -3.03 -12.76 15.36
N GLU A 489 -4.00 -12.22 14.66
CA GLU A 489 -5.40 -12.64 14.78
C GLU A 489 -6.02 -12.93 13.43
N PHE A 490 -6.96 -13.88 13.45
CA PHE A 490 -7.74 -14.34 12.32
C PHE A 490 -9.22 -14.01 12.56
N ILE A 491 -9.91 -13.58 11.51
CA ILE A 491 -11.31 -13.20 11.57
C ILE A 491 -12.14 -14.22 10.80
N ILE A 492 -13.10 -14.84 11.50
CA ILE A 492 -13.98 -15.88 10.96
C ILE A 492 -15.43 -15.50 11.14
N ASP A 493 -16.30 -15.93 10.23
CA ASP A 493 -17.75 -15.78 10.37
C ASP A 493 -18.38 -17.09 10.84
N LEU A 494 -19.00 -17.06 12.02
CA LEU A 494 -19.72 -18.21 12.56
C LEU A 494 -21.21 -18.13 12.18
N PRO A 495 -21.75 -19.12 11.44
CA PRO A 495 -23.13 -19.11 10.99
C PRO A 495 -24.15 -19.28 12.13
N THR A 496 -23.74 -19.84 13.25
CA THR A 496 -24.64 -20.14 14.39
C THR A 496 -23.95 -19.94 15.73
N ALA A 497 -24.70 -19.51 16.74
CA ALA A 497 -24.26 -19.55 18.14
C ALA A 497 -24.07 -21.00 18.63
N GLY A 498 -23.23 -21.20 19.63
CA GLY A 498 -23.01 -22.52 20.24
C GLY A 498 -21.60 -22.71 20.81
N THR A 499 -21.34 -23.93 21.27
CA THR A 499 -20.02 -24.32 21.74
C THR A 499 -19.22 -24.90 20.58
N TYR A 500 -18.03 -24.37 20.37
CA TYR A 500 -17.11 -24.78 19.31
C TYR A 500 -15.80 -25.25 19.91
N ARG A 501 -15.26 -26.32 19.35
CA ARG A 501 -13.86 -26.72 19.55
C ARG A 501 -13.00 -26.12 18.45
N LEU A 502 -11.86 -25.58 18.84
CA LEU A 502 -10.83 -25.07 17.94
C LEU A 502 -9.64 -26.00 17.92
N GLU A 503 -9.22 -26.33 16.73
CA GLU A 503 -7.97 -27.06 16.43
C GLU A 503 -7.19 -26.25 15.39
N GLY A 504 -5.90 -26.47 15.25
CA GLY A 504 -5.09 -25.82 14.23
C GLY A 504 -3.85 -26.63 13.89
N THR A 505 -3.39 -26.52 12.65
CA THR A 505 -2.09 -27.03 12.24
C THR A 505 -1.08 -25.90 12.31
N VAL A 506 -0.20 -25.93 13.30
CA VAL A 506 0.68 -24.81 13.69
C VAL A 506 2.12 -25.22 13.88
N ALA A 507 3.05 -24.28 13.66
CA ALA A 507 4.44 -24.39 14.09
C ALA A 507 4.87 -23.08 14.77
N MET A 508 5.60 -23.18 15.89
CA MET A 508 6.08 -22.03 16.66
C MET A 508 7.30 -22.39 17.51
N GLY A 509 8.17 -21.41 17.72
CA GLY A 509 9.40 -21.62 18.51
C GLY A 509 9.21 -21.56 20.02
N GLU A 510 8.21 -20.85 20.50
CA GLU A 510 7.93 -20.55 21.91
C GLU A 510 6.43 -20.73 22.20
N THR A 511 6.08 -20.70 23.49
CA THR A 511 4.67 -20.79 23.92
C THR A 511 3.83 -19.65 23.38
N CYS A 512 2.62 -19.97 22.91
CA CYS A 512 1.64 -19.02 22.40
C CYS A 512 0.31 -19.18 23.15
N SER A 513 -0.27 -18.05 23.60
CA SER A 513 -1.61 -18.02 24.21
C SER A 513 -2.64 -17.69 23.16
N VAL A 514 -3.80 -18.37 23.19
CA VAL A 514 -4.89 -18.14 22.23
C VAL A 514 -6.10 -17.56 22.95
N PHE A 515 -6.59 -16.46 22.39
CA PHE A 515 -7.75 -15.70 22.87
C PHE A 515 -8.81 -15.62 21.79
N VAL A 516 -10.06 -15.44 22.20
CA VAL A 516 -11.21 -15.26 21.31
C VAL A 516 -12.14 -14.18 21.83
N ASP A 517 -12.82 -13.49 20.92
CA ASP A 517 -13.92 -12.55 21.22
C ASP A 517 -14.85 -12.41 20.00
N ASP A 518 -16.02 -11.77 20.21
CA ASP A 518 -16.82 -11.24 19.11
C ASP A 518 -16.13 -10.02 18.49
N VAL A 519 -16.24 -9.83 17.17
CA VAL A 519 -15.78 -8.59 16.54
C VAL A 519 -16.68 -7.45 16.99
N LYS A 520 -16.09 -6.36 17.45
CA LYS A 520 -16.78 -5.14 17.89
C LYS A 520 -16.26 -3.96 17.10
N ASN A 521 -17.13 -3.04 16.76
CA ASN A 521 -16.74 -1.74 16.21
C ASN A 521 -16.21 -0.85 17.37
N ASP A 522 -15.03 -1.22 17.87
CA ASP A 522 -14.38 -0.59 19.01
C ASP A 522 -12.87 -0.50 18.73
N ALA A 523 -12.35 0.72 18.65
CA ALA A 523 -10.94 0.95 18.44
C ALA A 523 -10.06 0.31 19.53
N ALA A 524 -10.56 0.19 20.76
CA ALA A 524 -9.83 -0.45 21.84
C ALA A 524 -9.56 -1.93 21.59
N GLN A 525 -10.41 -2.64 20.80
CA GLN A 525 -10.19 -4.04 20.46
C GLN A 525 -8.95 -4.25 19.57
N ALA A 526 -8.48 -3.23 18.86
CA ALA A 526 -7.22 -3.27 18.14
C ALA A 526 -6.00 -3.19 19.07
N ASP A 527 -6.19 -2.81 20.34
CA ASP A 527 -5.13 -2.79 21.33
C ASP A 527 -4.80 -4.21 21.81
N ALA A 528 -3.52 -4.49 21.93
CA ALA A 528 -3.03 -5.78 22.40
C ALA A 528 -3.44 -6.11 23.85
N GLY A 529 -3.67 -5.09 24.68
CA GLY A 529 -4.13 -5.23 26.06
C GLY A 529 -5.65 -5.40 26.19
N TYR A 530 -6.41 -5.41 25.09
CA TYR A 530 -7.87 -5.56 25.14
C TYR A 530 -8.27 -6.89 25.79
N PRO A 531 -9.21 -6.88 26.74
CA PRO A 531 -9.57 -8.08 27.51
C PRO A 531 -10.40 -9.04 26.63
N MET A 532 -9.75 -10.06 26.10
CA MET A 532 -10.37 -11.16 25.37
C MET A 532 -10.40 -12.43 26.22
N LYS A 533 -11.29 -13.38 25.89
CA LYS A 533 -11.36 -14.66 26.57
C LYS A 533 -10.23 -15.58 26.12
N ARG A 534 -9.34 -15.94 27.05
CA ARG A 534 -8.31 -16.97 26.79
C ARG A 534 -8.95 -18.35 26.74
N ILE A 535 -8.65 -19.10 25.69
CA ILE A 535 -9.17 -20.46 25.48
C ILE A 535 -8.08 -21.53 25.51
N GLY A 536 -6.82 -21.19 25.30
CA GLY A 536 -5.77 -22.18 25.28
C GLY A 536 -4.36 -21.59 25.35
N THR A 537 -3.40 -22.51 25.48
CA THR A 537 -1.97 -22.23 25.40
C THR A 537 -1.31 -23.35 24.61
N LEU A 538 -0.64 -22.97 23.52
CA LEU A 538 0.06 -23.89 22.65
C LEU A 538 1.52 -24.03 23.09
N LYS A 539 2.02 -25.25 23.04
CA LYS A 539 3.42 -25.56 23.34
C LYS A 539 4.27 -25.43 22.07
N PRO A 540 5.56 -25.11 22.21
CA PRO A 540 6.47 -25.01 21.07
C PRO A 540 6.48 -26.29 20.21
N SER A 541 6.42 -26.09 18.88
CA SER A 541 6.63 -27.13 17.87
C SER A 541 7.31 -26.48 16.66
N LYS A 542 8.47 -27.01 16.27
CA LYS A 542 9.22 -26.50 15.11
C LYS A 542 8.66 -26.98 13.77
N LYS A 543 7.79 -28.00 13.79
CA LYS A 543 7.12 -28.55 12.62
C LYS A 543 5.63 -28.25 12.69
N LEU A 544 4.98 -28.15 11.55
CA LEU A 544 3.52 -28.10 11.47
C LEU A 544 2.94 -29.32 12.17
N THR A 545 2.09 -29.08 13.14
CA THR A 545 1.51 -30.11 14.00
C THR A 545 0.07 -29.78 14.30
N ASP A 546 -0.81 -30.76 14.16
CA ASP A 546 -2.21 -30.61 14.58
C ASP A 546 -2.30 -30.54 16.10
N VAL A 547 -2.91 -29.48 16.59
CA VAL A 547 -3.06 -29.21 18.02
C VAL A 547 -4.49 -28.86 18.36
N SER A 548 -4.94 -29.32 19.53
CA SER A 548 -6.17 -28.79 20.13
C SER A 548 -5.87 -27.44 20.76
N ILE A 549 -6.58 -26.40 20.33
CA ILE A 549 -6.44 -25.06 20.84
C ILE A 549 -7.28 -24.87 22.10
N GLY A 550 -8.56 -25.26 22.04
CA GLY A 550 -9.47 -25.13 23.17
C GLY A 550 -10.93 -25.20 22.78
N GLU A 551 -11.80 -24.93 23.77
CA GLU A 551 -13.25 -24.87 23.60
C GLU A 551 -13.77 -23.50 23.99
N VAL A 552 -14.72 -22.99 23.21
CA VAL A 552 -15.37 -21.70 23.46
C VAL A 552 -16.85 -21.77 23.13
N ARG A 553 -17.65 -21.09 23.93
CA ARG A 553 -19.07 -20.85 23.66
C ARG A 553 -19.24 -19.42 23.16
N PHE A 554 -19.78 -19.29 21.96
CA PHE A 554 -20.23 -18.03 21.39
C PHE A 554 -21.74 -17.90 21.53
N GLU A 555 -22.20 -16.79 22.10
CA GLU A 555 -23.62 -16.56 22.38
C GLU A 555 -24.39 -16.08 21.14
N GLN A 556 -23.68 -15.51 20.15
CA GLN A 556 -24.26 -14.98 18.92
C GLN A 556 -23.52 -15.54 17.69
N PRO A 557 -24.19 -15.65 16.53
CA PRO A 557 -23.50 -15.85 15.25
C PRO A 557 -22.69 -14.60 14.84
N GLY A 558 -22.03 -14.62 13.69
CA GLY A 558 -21.32 -13.48 13.10
C GLY A 558 -19.82 -13.53 13.35
N LEU A 559 -19.14 -12.40 13.08
CA LEU A 559 -17.68 -12.33 13.04
C LEU A 559 -17.04 -12.52 14.42
N LYS A 560 -15.98 -13.35 14.45
CA LYS A 560 -15.22 -13.69 15.64
C LYS A 560 -13.73 -13.45 15.38
N ILE A 561 -13.01 -13.06 16.43
CA ILE A 561 -11.55 -12.93 16.41
C ILE A 561 -10.95 -14.15 17.11
N ILE A 562 -9.95 -14.75 16.49
CA ILE A 562 -9.06 -15.76 17.10
C ILE A 562 -7.67 -15.17 17.12
N ARG A 563 -7.14 -14.81 18.30
CA ARG A 563 -5.88 -14.08 18.49
C ARG A 563 -4.83 -14.99 19.12
N PHE A 564 -3.68 -15.08 18.46
CA PHE A 564 -2.49 -15.80 18.94
C PHE A 564 -1.49 -14.78 19.48
N VAL A 565 -1.19 -14.84 20.76
CA VAL A 565 -0.35 -13.87 21.47
C VAL A 565 0.94 -14.54 21.95
N THR A 566 2.08 -13.88 21.76
CA THR A 566 3.39 -14.35 22.23
C THR A 566 4.11 -13.29 23.06
N GLU A 567 4.82 -13.73 24.10
CA GLU A 567 5.62 -12.86 24.97
C GLU A 567 7.07 -12.72 24.47
N ARG A 568 7.52 -13.62 23.59
CA ARG A 568 8.89 -13.64 23.06
C ARG A 568 8.91 -13.52 21.55
N LYS A 569 10.02 -12.98 21.03
CA LYS A 569 10.23 -12.91 19.59
C LYS A 569 10.23 -14.31 18.99
N GLN A 570 9.31 -14.56 18.07
CA GLN A 570 9.21 -15.81 17.34
C GLN A 570 8.46 -15.66 16.02
N GLU A 571 8.57 -16.69 15.20
CA GLU A 571 7.70 -16.90 14.04
C GLU A 571 6.59 -17.87 14.45
N VAL A 572 5.34 -17.50 14.18
CA VAL A 572 4.15 -18.34 14.31
C VAL A 572 3.69 -18.67 12.90
N LYS A 573 3.61 -19.96 12.58
CA LYS A 573 3.11 -20.46 11.31
C LYS A 573 1.77 -21.15 11.54
N LEU A 574 0.77 -20.80 10.73
CA LEU A 574 -0.54 -21.43 10.73
C LEU A 574 -0.84 -21.91 9.30
N ASP A 575 -1.09 -23.20 9.16
CA ASP A 575 -1.51 -23.84 7.91
C ASP A 575 -3.03 -23.78 7.77
N ARG A 576 -3.76 -24.23 8.78
CA ARG A 576 -5.22 -24.26 8.79
C ARG A 576 -5.79 -24.18 10.20
N LEU A 577 -7.03 -23.69 10.29
CA LEU A 577 -7.86 -23.72 11.50
C LEU A 577 -9.04 -24.68 11.32
N ARG A 578 -9.43 -25.34 12.39
CA ARG A 578 -10.62 -26.15 12.42
C ARG A 578 -11.58 -25.68 13.51
N LEU A 579 -12.82 -25.48 13.11
CA LEU A 579 -13.90 -25.16 14.01
C LEU A 579 -15.01 -26.18 13.81
N PHE A 580 -15.39 -26.86 14.87
CA PHE A 580 -16.54 -27.76 14.82
C PHE A 580 -17.42 -27.59 16.05
N LYS A 581 -18.72 -27.56 15.77
CA LYS A 581 -19.74 -27.38 16.81
C LYS A 581 -19.88 -28.66 17.61
N ASP A 582 -19.79 -28.58 18.93
CA ASP A 582 -20.04 -29.75 19.80
C ASP A 582 -21.54 -30.08 19.82
N SER A 583 -21.90 -31.17 19.13
CA SER A 583 -23.27 -31.67 19.09
C SER A 583 -23.73 -32.34 20.40
N SER A 584 -22.84 -32.52 21.36
CA SER A 584 -23.18 -33.19 22.62
C SER A 584 -23.92 -32.32 23.64
N ALA A 585 -23.85 -30.99 23.48
CA ALA A 585 -24.48 -30.05 24.40
C ALA A 585 -26.04 -29.97 24.29
N THR A 586 -26.61 -30.48 23.21
CA THR A 586 -28.06 -30.49 23.00
C THR A 586 -28.78 -31.67 23.65
N LYS A 587 -28.11 -32.64 24.25
CA LYS A 587 -28.72 -33.85 24.85
C LYS A 587 -28.90 -33.81 26.37
N LYS A 588 -28.63 -32.69 27.05
CA LYS A 588 -28.76 -32.62 28.53
C LYS A 588 -30.04 -32.03 29.08
N ASN A 589 -31.06 -31.78 28.30
CA ASN A 589 -32.37 -31.28 28.80
C ASN A 589 -33.53 -32.12 28.34
N SER A 590 -33.54 -33.44 28.65
CA SER A 590 -34.76 -34.22 28.67
C SER A 590 -34.68 -35.26 29.79
N TYR A 591 -34.90 -34.81 31.03
CA TYR A 591 -35.34 -35.68 32.08
C TYR A 591 -36.88 -35.66 32.11
N PRO A 592 -37.54 -36.79 31.93
CA PRO A 592 -39.00 -36.83 32.16
C PRO A 592 -39.24 -36.76 33.68
N SER A 593 -40.07 -35.78 34.06
CA SER A 593 -40.65 -35.76 35.39
C SER A 593 -41.42 -37.08 35.63
N LYS A 594 -40.93 -37.96 36.50
CA LYS A 594 -41.76 -39.01 37.07
C LYS A 594 -42.61 -38.40 38.17
N ASN A 595 -43.89 -38.31 37.89
CA ASN A 595 -44.93 -38.26 38.92
C ASN A 595 -44.89 -39.51 39.79
N LYS A 596 -44.78 -39.33 41.07
CA LYS A 596 -45.64 -39.95 42.08
C LYS A 596 -45.68 -39.08 43.32
#